data_d280d3663ea215026578d78302856efe
#
_entry.id   d280d3663ea215026578d78302856efe
#
_cell.length_a   1.000
_cell.length_b   1.000
_cell.length_c   1.000
_cell.angle_alpha   90.00
_cell.angle_beta   90.00
_cell.angle_gamma   90.00
#
_symmetry.space_group_name_H-M   'P 1'
#
loop_
_entity.id
_entity.type
_entity.pdbx_description
1 polymer ?
#
loop_
_entity_poly.entity_id
_entity_poly.type
_entity_poly.pdbx_seq_one_letter_code
_entity_poly.pdbx_strand_id
1 'polypeptide(L)'
;YCMSFIKQKNLLVGFTVCSLFLSTGCLQNLANSNFSQTSSFNTKQINTESDGIVALKEVFDSSVEKIPTLSAVGYAVVSSQPGRTDAQKRLMAIRSARMAAMRELAEQIHGIQVDSNTTVIDLMVQNDTFRAVVKGVIRGAKTVRINPTGVDTYETVLEIDKDMMLMMLKSARRT
;
A
#
# COMPACT_ATOMS: atom_id res chain seq x y z
N TYR A 1 -37.96 -30.24 3.82
CA TYR A 1 -38.75 -30.22 2.59
C TYR A 1 -38.48 -28.92 1.87
N CYS A 2 -37.81 -28.76 0.78
CA CYS A 2 -37.83 -29.49 -0.48
C CYS A 2 -36.53 -29.15 -1.23
N MET A 3 -35.90 -30.18 -1.73
CA MET A 3 -34.82 -30.16 -2.74
C MET A 3 -35.33 -29.62 -4.08
N SER A 4 -34.45 -28.95 -4.82
CA SER A 4 -34.41 -28.93 -6.29
C SER A 4 -33.10 -28.33 -6.73
N PHE A 5 -32.09 -28.95 -7.12
CA PHE A 5 -31.65 -29.86 -8.19
C PHE A 5 -32.12 -29.40 -9.59
N ILE A 6 -31.28 -28.64 -10.27
CA ILE A 6 -31.21 -28.52 -11.73
C ILE A 6 -29.74 -28.29 -12.06
N LYS A 7 -28.97 -29.29 -12.36
CA LYS A 7 -28.75 -30.08 -13.58
C LYS A 7 -28.24 -29.24 -14.77
N GLN A 8 -26.98 -29.33 -14.90
CA GLN A 8 -26.06 -29.29 -16.03
C GLN A 8 -26.69 -29.43 -17.43
N LYS A 9 -26.26 -28.60 -18.36
CA LYS A 9 -26.18 -29.02 -19.76
C LYS A 9 -25.02 -28.33 -20.49
N ASN A 10 -24.10 -29.20 -20.90
CA ASN A 10 -23.10 -29.02 -21.92
C ASN A 10 -23.73 -28.51 -23.23
N LEU A 11 -23.05 -27.63 -23.94
CA LEU A 11 -23.11 -27.60 -25.37
C LEU A 11 -21.75 -27.30 -25.95
N LEU A 12 -21.17 -28.34 -26.43
CA LEU A 12 -20.03 -28.46 -27.35
C LEU A 12 -20.55 -28.26 -28.75
N VAL A 13 -20.03 -27.31 -29.49
CA VAL A 13 -19.96 -27.28 -30.96
C VAL A 13 -18.89 -26.23 -31.25
N GLY A 14 -17.75 -26.44 -31.78
CA GLY A 14 -17.38 -27.30 -32.89
C GLY A 14 -17.12 -26.43 -34.13
N PHE A 15 -15.97 -26.70 -34.74
CA PHE A 15 -15.62 -26.38 -36.12
C PHE A 15 -14.98 -25.02 -36.40
N THR A 16 -13.71 -25.09 -36.69
CA THR A 16 -12.96 -25.40 -37.90
C THR A 16 -12.56 -24.18 -38.70
N VAL A 17 -11.33 -24.25 -39.07
CA VAL A 17 -10.70 -24.17 -40.38
C VAL A 17 -9.92 -22.89 -40.64
N CYS A 18 -8.62 -23.08 -40.61
CA CYS A 18 -7.73 -22.99 -41.77
C CYS A 18 -7.57 -21.60 -42.40
N SER A 19 -6.40 -21.04 -42.27
CA SER A 19 -5.73 -20.59 -43.49
C SER A 19 -4.24 -20.43 -43.27
N LEU A 20 -3.51 -21.38 -43.84
CA LEU A 20 -2.12 -21.24 -44.22
C LEU A 20 -1.99 -20.10 -45.23
N PHE A 21 -1.18 -19.12 -44.94
CA PHE A 21 -0.51 -18.34 -45.98
C PHE A 21 0.99 -18.43 -45.77
N LEU A 22 1.54 -19.37 -46.49
CA LEU A 22 2.90 -19.33 -46.95
C LEU A 22 2.99 -18.26 -48.06
N SER A 23 3.83 -17.28 -47.90
CA SER A 23 4.42 -16.55 -49.00
C SER A 23 5.89 -16.31 -48.70
N THR A 24 6.65 -17.14 -49.38
CA THR A 24 8.05 -17.06 -49.74
C THR A 24 8.35 -15.81 -50.55
N GLY A 25 9.55 -15.28 -50.39
CA GLY A 25 10.19 -14.36 -51.34
C GLY A 25 10.57 -13.04 -50.67
N CYS A 26 11.76 -12.58 -50.69
CA CYS A 26 12.85 -12.62 -51.62
C CYS A 26 14.13 -12.19 -50.93
N LEU A 27 15.14 -12.99 -51.02
CA LEU A 27 16.53 -12.55 -50.89
C LEU A 27 16.85 -11.65 -52.07
N GLN A 28 17.25 -10.42 -51.83
CA GLN A 28 18.10 -9.69 -52.75
C GLN A 28 19.21 -8.98 -52.01
N ASN A 29 20.29 -9.59 -52.19
CA ASN A 29 21.66 -9.18 -52.11
C ASN A 29 21.86 -7.84 -52.86
N LEU A 30 22.48 -6.88 -52.21
CA LEU A 30 23.29 -5.88 -52.90
C LEU A 30 24.37 -5.39 -51.95
N ALA A 31 25.52 -5.92 -52.22
CA ALA A 31 26.78 -5.41 -51.70
C ALA A 31 27.07 -4.02 -52.28
N ASN A 32 27.81 -3.29 -51.46
CA ASN A 32 28.71 -2.22 -51.86
C ASN A 32 28.17 -0.79 -51.86
N SER A 33 28.57 -0.08 -50.87
CA SER A 33 29.29 1.19 -51.06
C SER A 33 29.86 1.70 -49.74
N ASN A 34 31.14 1.95 -49.78
CA ASN A 34 31.94 2.66 -48.81
C ASN A 34 31.24 3.97 -48.39
N PHE A 35 30.90 4.10 -47.15
CA PHE A 35 30.67 5.39 -46.56
C PHE A 35 31.45 5.49 -45.26
N SER A 36 32.72 5.91 -45.42
CA SER A 36 33.49 6.45 -44.30
C SER A 36 32.95 7.83 -44.00
N GLN A 37 32.03 7.91 -43.06
CA GLN A 37 31.80 9.16 -42.32
C GLN A 37 31.99 8.87 -40.85
N THR A 38 33.14 9.24 -40.38
CA THR A 38 33.40 9.62 -39.00
C THR A 38 32.43 10.72 -38.60
N SER A 39 31.27 10.35 -38.15
CA SER A 39 30.46 11.26 -37.33
C SER A 39 30.93 11.10 -35.90
N SER A 40 31.65 12.11 -35.43
CA SER A 40 31.92 12.36 -34.06
C SER A 40 30.60 12.29 -33.27
N PHE A 41 30.36 11.17 -32.58
CA PHE A 41 29.31 11.07 -31.61
C PHE A 41 29.61 12.11 -30.53
N ASN A 42 28.83 13.17 -30.59
CA ASN A 42 28.86 14.23 -29.62
C ASN A 42 28.41 13.65 -28.27
N THR A 43 29.36 13.45 -27.36
CA THR A 43 29.20 12.92 -26.00
C THR A 43 28.27 13.80 -25.12
N LYS A 44 27.51 14.70 -25.71
CA LYS A 44 26.64 15.63 -24.98
C LYS A 44 25.22 15.12 -24.73
N GLN A 45 24.87 13.92 -25.19
CA GLN A 45 23.52 13.36 -24.97
C GLN A 45 23.39 12.42 -23.76
N ILE A 46 24.50 12.06 -23.12
CA ILE A 46 24.47 11.14 -21.95
C ILE A 46 24.09 11.87 -20.66
N ASN A 47 24.24 13.19 -20.60
CA ASN A 47 23.96 13.95 -19.38
C ASN A 47 22.48 14.29 -19.20
N THR A 48 21.66 14.26 -20.27
CA THR A 48 20.24 14.63 -20.18
C THR A 48 19.39 13.52 -19.54
N GLU A 49 19.81 12.26 -19.71
CA GLU A 49 19.09 11.12 -19.13
C GLU A 49 19.38 10.98 -17.62
N SER A 50 20.63 11.26 -17.20
CA SER A 50 21.00 11.29 -15.79
C SER A 50 20.35 12.44 -15.02
N ASP A 51 20.23 13.61 -15.65
CA ASP A 51 19.58 14.78 -15.04
C ASP A 51 18.07 14.56 -14.89
N GLY A 52 17.44 13.88 -15.85
CA GLY A 52 16.04 13.50 -15.75
C GLY A 52 15.76 12.51 -14.62
N ILE A 53 16.65 11.53 -14.40
CA ILE A 53 16.53 10.54 -13.32
C ILE A 53 16.76 11.21 -11.96
N VAL A 54 17.72 12.12 -11.86
CA VAL A 54 17.99 12.89 -10.63
C VAL A 54 16.80 13.79 -10.30
N ALA A 55 16.24 14.51 -11.26
CA ALA A 55 15.07 15.36 -11.07
C ALA A 55 13.82 14.54 -10.66
N LEU A 56 13.61 13.36 -11.27
CA LEU A 56 12.53 12.45 -10.88
C LEU A 56 12.72 11.92 -9.46
N LYS A 57 13.95 11.61 -9.08
CA LYS A 57 14.26 11.16 -7.72
C LYS A 57 14.02 12.28 -6.72
N GLU A 58 14.40 13.50 -7.00
CA GLU A 58 14.20 14.66 -6.13
C GLU A 58 12.72 15.00 -5.96
N VAL A 59 11.93 14.93 -7.03
CA VAL A 59 10.46 15.06 -6.97
C VAL A 59 9.84 13.93 -6.18
N PHE A 60 10.32 12.70 -6.33
CA PHE A 60 9.84 11.55 -5.58
C PHE A 60 10.18 11.69 -4.10
N ASP A 61 11.42 12.01 -3.77
CA ASP A 61 11.89 12.18 -2.38
C ASP A 61 11.15 13.35 -1.70
N SER A 62 10.91 14.46 -2.39
CA SER A 62 10.14 15.59 -1.87
C SER A 62 8.64 15.24 -1.66
N SER A 63 8.08 14.34 -2.46
CA SER A 63 6.70 13.86 -2.27
C SER A 63 6.59 12.87 -1.09
N VAL A 64 7.63 12.07 -0.86
CA VAL A 64 7.74 11.15 0.29
C VAL A 64 7.93 11.92 1.59
N GLU A 65 8.64 13.04 1.57
CA GLU A 65 8.88 13.89 2.75
C GLU A 65 7.57 14.55 3.26
N LYS A 66 6.60 14.74 2.38
CA LYS A 66 5.28 15.32 2.72
C LYS A 66 4.34 14.36 3.43
N ILE A 67 4.67 13.08 3.52
CA ILE A 67 3.83 12.12 4.24
C ILE A 67 4.08 12.27 5.73
N PRO A 68 3.09 12.72 6.51
CA PRO A 68 3.27 12.88 7.95
C PRO A 68 3.40 11.50 8.61
N THR A 69 4.27 11.43 9.62
CA THR A 69 4.26 10.32 10.55
C THR A 69 2.98 10.41 11.37
N LEU A 70 2.18 9.34 11.39
CA LEU A 70 0.97 9.28 12.20
C LEU A 70 1.30 8.72 13.58
N SER A 71 0.96 9.47 14.61
CA SER A 71 1.08 9.01 15.99
C SER A 71 -0.22 9.21 16.73
N ALA A 72 -0.52 8.31 17.66
CA ALA A 72 -1.69 8.41 18.52
C ALA A 72 -1.37 7.99 19.95
N VAL A 73 -2.11 8.56 20.86
CA VAL A 73 -1.97 8.34 22.29
C VAL A 73 -3.25 7.73 22.83
N GLY A 74 -3.11 6.68 23.65
CA GLY A 74 -4.24 6.07 24.33
C GLY A 74 -4.00 6.01 25.83
N TYR A 75 -5.06 6.19 26.59
CA TYR A 75 -5.05 6.16 28.05
C TYR A 75 -5.95 5.05 28.58
N ALA A 76 -5.57 4.48 29.74
CA ALA A 76 -6.43 3.58 30.49
C ALA A 76 -6.16 3.63 32.00
N VAL A 77 -7.24 3.60 32.75
CA VAL A 77 -7.21 3.64 34.24
C VAL A 77 -7.02 2.21 34.76
N VAL A 78 -6.11 2.01 35.72
CA VAL A 78 -5.77 0.70 36.28
C VAL A 78 -6.91 0.14 37.15
N SER A 79 -7.48 0.97 38.00
CA SER A 79 -8.55 0.55 38.91
C SER A 79 -9.80 0.06 38.19
N SER A 80 -10.07 0.56 36.97
CA SER A 80 -11.20 0.15 36.16
C SER A 80 -10.98 -1.19 35.41
N GLN A 81 -9.77 -1.74 35.47
CA GLN A 81 -9.45 -2.95 34.71
C GLN A 81 -9.83 -4.21 35.49
N PRO A 82 -10.30 -5.27 34.78
CA PRO A 82 -10.51 -6.56 35.39
C PRO A 82 -9.19 -7.20 35.79
N GLY A 83 -9.12 -7.76 37.00
CA GLY A 83 -7.94 -8.46 37.51
C GLY A 83 -8.05 -8.75 38.98
N ARG A 84 -7.44 -9.86 39.43
CA ARG A 84 -7.43 -10.25 40.86
C ARG A 84 -6.28 -9.58 41.61
N THR A 85 -5.20 -9.24 40.93
CA THR A 85 -4.02 -8.60 41.53
C THR A 85 -3.75 -7.28 40.86
N ASP A 86 -3.06 -6.37 41.54
CA ASP A 86 -2.69 -5.06 40.99
C ASP A 86 -1.76 -5.22 39.76
N ALA A 87 -0.89 -6.20 39.76
CA ALA A 87 -0.05 -6.51 38.60
C ALA A 87 -0.88 -6.89 37.36
N GLN A 88 -1.94 -7.69 37.52
CA GLN A 88 -2.86 -8.02 36.45
C GLN A 88 -3.62 -6.80 35.94
N LYS A 89 -4.13 -5.96 36.84
CA LYS A 89 -4.84 -4.71 36.49
C LYS A 89 -3.93 -3.77 35.72
N ARG A 90 -2.67 -3.59 36.15
CA ARG A 90 -1.68 -2.78 35.41
C ARG A 90 -1.43 -3.31 34.00
N LEU A 91 -1.23 -4.62 33.85
CA LEU A 91 -1.03 -5.24 32.53
C LEU A 91 -2.25 -5.05 31.62
N MET A 92 -3.44 -5.17 32.19
CA MET A 92 -4.69 -4.92 31.44
C MET A 92 -4.83 -3.45 31.05
N ALA A 93 -4.46 -2.51 31.94
CA ALA A 93 -4.47 -1.08 31.63
C ALA A 93 -3.53 -0.75 30.45
N ILE A 94 -2.32 -1.30 30.42
CA ILE A 94 -1.39 -1.13 29.28
C ILE A 94 -2.01 -1.65 27.99
N ARG A 95 -2.65 -2.81 28.01
CA ARG A 95 -3.34 -3.37 26.83
C ARG A 95 -4.52 -2.50 26.40
N SER A 96 -5.32 -2.03 27.34
CA SER A 96 -6.45 -1.14 27.09
C SER A 96 -6.00 0.20 26.51
N ALA A 97 -4.95 0.80 27.06
CA ALA A 97 -4.35 2.03 26.54
C ALA A 97 -3.84 1.84 25.10
N ARG A 98 -3.18 0.70 24.80
CA ARG A 98 -2.77 0.37 23.43
C ARG A 98 -3.96 0.25 22.49
N MET A 99 -5.06 -0.38 22.91
CA MET A 99 -6.27 -0.49 22.09
C MET A 99 -6.93 0.87 21.86
N ALA A 100 -6.91 1.76 22.84
CA ALA A 100 -7.37 3.14 22.69
C ALA A 100 -6.52 3.90 21.66
N ALA A 101 -5.20 3.81 21.73
CA ALA A 101 -4.30 4.41 20.75
C ALA A 101 -4.50 3.85 19.34
N MET A 102 -4.74 2.54 19.20
CA MET A 102 -5.05 1.94 17.89
C MET A 102 -6.37 2.46 17.30
N ARG A 103 -7.36 2.73 18.13
CA ARG A 103 -8.62 3.33 17.67
C ARG A 103 -8.40 4.74 17.16
N GLU A 104 -7.66 5.54 17.89
CA GLU A 104 -7.29 6.90 17.48
C GLU A 104 -6.50 6.90 16.16
N LEU A 105 -5.52 5.99 15.98
CA LEU A 105 -4.82 5.80 14.72
C LEU A 105 -5.78 5.42 13.57
N ALA A 106 -6.75 4.57 13.86
CA ALA A 106 -7.74 4.17 12.85
C ALA A 106 -8.58 5.36 12.40
N GLU A 107 -9.02 6.21 13.32
CA GLU A 107 -9.79 7.42 13.01
C GLU A 107 -8.98 8.40 12.16
N GLN A 108 -7.71 8.63 12.50
CA GLN A 108 -6.80 9.46 11.73
C GLN A 108 -6.60 8.91 10.30
N ILE A 109 -6.37 7.60 10.15
CA ILE A 109 -6.17 6.97 8.84
C ILE A 109 -7.45 7.02 8.01
N HIS A 110 -8.61 6.77 8.59
CA HIS A 110 -9.90 6.78 7.89
C HIS A 110 -10.20 8.15 7.27
N GLY A 111 -9.76 9.24 7.91
CA GLY A 111 -9.93 10.60 7.43
C GLY A 111 -8.95 11.05 6.35
N ILE A 112 -7.93 10.24 6.00
CA ILE A 112 -6.95 10.59 4.97
C ILE A 112 -7.63 10.63 3.60
N GLN A 113 -7.43 11.72 2.86
CA GLN A 113 -7.86 11.84 1.48
C GLN A 113 -6.86 11.12 0.56
N VAL A 114 -7.38 10.27 -0.33
CA VAL A 114 -6.60 9.56 -1.35
C VAL A 114 -6.59 10.35 -2.65
N ASP A 115 -7.72 10.93 -2.99
CA ASP A 115 -7.90 11.87 -4.10
C ASP A 115 -8.94 12.96 -3.73
N SER A 116 -9.31 13.81 -4.69
CA SER A 116 -10.15 14.99 -4.43
C SER A 116 -11.48 14.70 -3.75
N ASN A 117 -12.05 13.51 -3.93
CA ASN A 117 -13.40 13.17 -3.48
C ASN A 117 -13.49 11.85 -2.69
N THR A 118 -12.39 11.15 -2.50
CA THR A 118 -12.38 9.81 -1.93
C THR A 118 -11.46 9.73 -0.72
N THR A 119 -11.98 9.29 0.39
CA THR A 119 -11.21 9.02 1.62
C THR A 119 -10.81 7.55 1.71
N VAL A 120 -9.87 7.26 2.62
CA VAL A 120 -9.47 5.88 2.92
C VAL A 120 -10.68 5.03 3.34
N ILE A 121 -11.59 5.57 4.14
CA ILE A 121 -12.77 4.80 4.58
C ILE A 121 -13.71 4.48 3.43
N ASP A 122 -13.88 5.39 2.46
CA ASP A 122 -14.72 5.14 1.28
C ASP A 122 -14.18 3.98 0.44
N LEU A 123 -12.86 3.94 0.23
CA LEU A 123 -12.20 2.83 -0.45
C LEU A 123 -12.30 1.51 0.33
N MET A 124 -12.21 1.55 1.66
CA MET A 124 -12.37 0.36 2.51
C MET A 124 -13.76 -0.25 2.43
N VAL A 125 -14.78 0.55 2.18
CA VAL A 125 -16.15 0.05 1.98
C VAL A 125 -16.28 -0.66 0.64
N GLN A 126 -15.60 -0.16 -0.39
CA GLN A 126 -15.70 -0.65 -1.76
C GLN A 126 -14.75 -1.83 -2.04
N ASN A 127 -13.63 -1.93 -1.33
CA ASN A 127 -12.57 -2.91 -1.60
C ASN A 127 -12.08 -3.64 -0.34
N ASP A 128 -12.38 -4.93 -0.25
CA ASP A 128 -11.98 -5.77 0.89
C ASP A 128 -10.48 -5.99 0.98
N THR A 129 -9.78 -6.04 -0.17
CA THR A 129 -8.31 -6.18 -0.21
C THR A 129 -7.65 -4.94 0.39
N PHE A 130 -8.10 -3.77 -0.01
CA PHE A 130 -7.61 -2.50 0.55
C PHE A 130 -7.93 -2.39 2.05
N ARG A 131 -9.13 -2.79 2.46
CA ARG A 131 -9.51 -2.88 3.89
C ARG A 131 -8.56 -3.76 4.69
N ALA A 132 -8.13 -4.89 4.14
CA ALA A 132 -7.17 -5.79 4.80
C ALA A 132 -5.79 -5.12 4.95
N VAL A 133 -5.34 -4.36 3.94
CA VAL A 133 -4.09 -3.58 4.00
C VAL A 133 -4.16 -2.54 5.12
N VAL A 134 -5.21 -1.73 5.17
CA VAL A 134 -5.39 -0.69 6.21
C VAL A 134 -5.39 -1.29 7.61
N LYS A 135 -6.13 -2.39 7.82
CA LYS A 135 -6.14 -3.13 9.09
C LYS A 135 -4.75 -3.66 9.45
N GLY A 136 -3.98 -4.11 8.45
CA GLY A 136 -2.60 -4.56 8.63
C GLY A 136 -1.68 -3.43 9.10
N VAL A 137 -1.79 -2.25 8.48
CA VAL A 137 -1.03 -1.05 8.85
C VAL A 137 -1.33 -0.63 10.30
N ILE A 138 -2.59 -0.54 10.69
CA ILE A 138 -2.97 -0.17 12.06
C ILE A 138 -2.43 -1.17 13.09
N ARG A 139 -2.52 -2.48 12.80
CA ARG A 139 -1.97 -3.51 13.70
C ARG A 139 -0.45 -3.49 13.77
N GLY A 140 0.21 -3.09 12.69
CA GLY A 140 1.65 -2.96 12.60
C GLY A 140 2.23 -1.73 13.28
N ALA A 141 1.39 -0.84 13.82
CA ALA A 141 1.84 0.36 14.53
C ALA A 141 2.80 0.00 15.68
N LYS A 142 3.93 0.70 15.70
CA LYS A 142 4.98 0.52 16.71
C LYS A 142 4.60 1.20 18.02
N THR A 143 4.85 0.54 19.14
CA THR A 143 4.75 1.18 20.45
C THR A 143 6.03 1.96 20.73
N VAL A 144 5.91 3.28 20.72
CA VAL A 144 7.03 4.19 20.97
C VAL A 144 7.27 4.33 22.48
N ARG A 145 6.17 4.43 23.25
CA ARG A 145 6.26 4.72 24.67
C ARG A 145 5.08 4.12 25.43
N ILE A 146 5.37 3.64 26.64
CA ILE A 146 4.38 3.24 27.65
C ILE A 146 4.79 3.89 28.95
N ASN A 147 3.96 4.81 29.46
CA ASN A 147 4.25 5.54 30.69
C ASN A 147 3.08 5.46 31.69
N PRO A 148 3.38 5.35 32.99
CA PRO A 148 2.39 5.69 34.00
C PRO A 148 2.18 7.21 34.00
N THR A 149 0.93 7.65 33.89
CA THR A 149 0.52 9.05 33.94
C THR A 149 -0.35 9.24 35.17
N GLY A 150 0.20 9.95 36.18
CA GLY A 150 -0.47 10.05 37.48
C GLY A 150 -0.40 8.76 38.28
N VAL A 151 -1.34 8.61 39.26
CA VAL A 151 -1.31 7.52 40.23
C VAL A 151 -1.90 6.21 39.67
N ASP A 152 -2.89 6.29 38.79
CA ASP A 152 -3.73 5.15 38.41
C ASP A 152 -3.99 5.06 36.89
N THR A 153 -3.18 5.70 36.05
CA THR A 153 -3.39 5.74 34.59
C THR A 153 -2.14 5.37 33.84
N TYR A 154 -2.28 4.55 32.80
CA TYR A 154 -1.23 4.30 31.82
C TYR A 154 -1.52 5.00 30.49
N GLU A 155 -0.46 5.58 29.94
CA GLU A 155 -0.40 6.16 28.60
C GLU A 155 0.37 5.21 27.68
N THR A 156 -0.12 5.00 26.48
CA THR A 156 0.59 4.29 25.43
C THR A 156 0.60 5.14 24.17
N VAL A 157 1.78 5.38 23.62
CA VAL A 157 1.96 6.09 22.35
C VAL A 157 2.30 5.09 21.26
N LEU A 158 1.54 5.12 20.18
CA LEU A 158 1.77 4.34 18.97
C LEU A 158 2.15 5.25 17.82
N GLU A 159 2.94 4.71 16.90
CA GLU A 159 3.38 5.39 15.70
C GLU A 159 3.33 4.44 14.49
N ILE A 160 2.96 4.98 13.33
CA ILE A 160 3.01 4.27 12.06
C ILE A 160 4.14 4.86 11.22
N ASP A 161 5.03 3.99 10.76
CA ASP A 161 6.15 4.38 9.90
C ASP A 161 5.67 4.94 8.55
N LYS A 162 6.44 5.90 8.03
CA LYS A 162 6.22 6.48 6.69
C LYS A 162 6.13 5.42 5.59
N ASP A 163 6.97 4.37 5.66
CA ASP A 163 6.98 3.29 4.67
C ASP A 163 5.67 2.51 4.64
N MET A 164 5.09 2.25 5.81
CA MET A 164 3.78 1.59 5.91
C MET A 164 2.67 2.47 5.36
N MET A 165 2.72 3.77 5.60
CA MET A 165 1.78 4.75 5.04
C MET A 165 1.90 4.81 3.52
N LEU A 166 3.13 4.86 2.98
CA LEU A 166 3.39 4.82 1.54
C LEU A 166 2.83 3.56 0.89
N MET A 167 3.05 2.40 1.51
CA MET A 167 2.54 1.12 1.01
C MET A 167 1.01 1.11 0.96
N MET A 168 0.36 1.65 1.98
CA MET A 168 -1.09 1.79 2.03
C MET A 168 -1.62 2.71 0.92
N LEU A 169 -1.03 3.90 0.75
CA LEU A 169 -1.43 4.86 -0.28
C LEU A 169 -1.18 4.34 -1.70
N LYS A 170 -0.07 3.62 -1.92
CA LYS A 170 0.18 2.92 -3.20
C LYS A 170 -0.86 1.84 -3.48
N SER A 171 -1.32 1.13 -2.45
CA SER A 171 -2.40 0.15 -2.59
C SER A 171 -3.73 0.81 -2.95
N ALA A 172 -4.04 1.95 -2.35
CA ALA A 172 -5.26 2.70 -2.66
C ALA A 172 -5.35 3.16 -4.12
N ARG A 173 -4.21 3.54 -4.73
CA ARG A 173 -4.15 3.98 -6.14
C ARG A 173 -4.28 2.84 -7.16
N ARG A 174 -4.19 1.59 -6.73
CA ARG A 174 -4.33 0.40 -7.59
C ARG A 174 -5.73 -0.20 -7.56
N THR A 175 -6.56 0.35 -6.73
CA THR A 175 -7.95 -0.04 -6.54
C THR A 175 -8.87 0.68 -7.49
#